data_38bbed14499d7a7204badf1a80a5b36a
#
_entry.id   38bbed14499d7a7204badf1a80a5b36a
#
_cell.length_a   1.000
_cell.length_b   1.000
_cell.length_c   1.000
_cell.angle_alpha   90.00
_cell.angle_beta   90.00
_cell.angle_gamma   90.00
#
_symmetry.space_group_name_H-M   'P 1'
#
loop_
_entity.id
_entity.type
_entity.pdbx_description
1 polymer ?
#
loop_
_entity_poly.entity_id
_entity_poly.type
_entity_poly.pdbx_seq_one_letter_code
_entity_poly.pdbx_strand_id
1 'polypeptide(L)'
;MNLVSIALVTASLLLCLPVAGQDKKSRSKKSKALIEKAEKGKAKATFRLGVKSIPEKGKLAVFRPVFEKHVEVFGVLVVATANTLDAKVLHAGKVLAQYLDNDEDGKPDNPKVAANLRSRGAFLAMTAREGDFRRVRLDWRKLDRAGFELGQDLYGEETIPDGPPHKRKRGRFDASLEEVLHLVSHGYEEVYPKVFRFRVGSKLADAMDLARGGRFRRTPGKYPESAWYHYDDRTCDYGCQCAEYFYWALTSILGAQNYPGRAREIGNEWELPTRRLVQKRDKAVFKLLTDPRYHLPTVLPDGRYGEKHQGPGAGRRGDKKLP
;
A
#
# COMPACT_ATOMS: atom_id res chain seq x y z
N MET A 1 -12.86 -23.93 30.04
CA MET A 1 -11.59 -23.26 29.73
C MET A 1 -11.64 -22.85 28.24
N ASN A 2 -12.06 -21.63 27.99
CA ASN A 2 -12.17 -21.08 26.64
C ASN A 2 -10.87 -20.36 26.30
N LEU A 3 -10.10 -20.93 25.37
CA LEU A 3 -8.97 -20.25 24.75
C LEU A 3 -9.52 -19.18 23.80
N VAL A 4 -9.52 -17.95 24.25
CA VAL A 4 -9.70 -16.76 23.41
C VAL A 4 -8.41 -16.62 22.60
N SER A 5 -8.46 -16.95 21.31
CA SER A 5 -7.41 -16.60 20.37
C SER A 5 -7.42 -15.08 20.23
N ILE A 6 -6.52 -14.43 20.91
CA ILE A 6 -6.15 -13.05 20.67
C ILE A 6 -5.43 -13.05 19.33
N ALA A 7 -6.08 -12.55 18.28
CA ALA A 7 -5.41 -12.19 17.05
C ALA A 7 -4.48 -11.02 17.38
N LEU A 8 -3.19 -11.31 17.53
CA LEU A 8 -2.18 -10.27 17.52
C LEU A 8 -2.22 -9.65 16.11
N VAL A 9 -2.79 -8.47 16.02
CA VAL A 9 -2.47 -7.53 14.95
C VAL A 9 -1.05 -7.09 15.29
N THR A 10 -0.06 -7.70 14.65
CA THR A 10 1.32 -7.28 14.78
C THR A 10 1.44 -5.93 14.10
N ALA A 11 1.67 -4.90 14.89
CA ALA A 11 2.04 -3.59 14.39
C ALA A 11 3.32 -3.73 13.56
N SER A 12 3.21 -3.60 12.24
CA SER A 12 4.36 -3.46 11.37
C SER A 12 5.12 -2.22 11.81
N LEU A 13 6.36 -2.40 12.27
CA LEU A 13 7.23 -1.28 12.61
C LEU A 13 7.49 -0.48 11.33
N LEU A 14 6.78 0.63 11.16
CA LEU A 14 7.06 1.63 10.14
C LEU A 14 8.47 2.16 10.35
N LEU A 15 9.45 1.56 9.68
CA LEU A 15 10.81 2.07 9.57
C LEU A 15 10.88 3.23 8.55
N CYS A 16 9.99 4.22 8.68
CA CYS A 16 10.13 5.51 8.03
C CYS A 16 11.15 6.35 8.82
N LEU A 17 12.44 6.05 8.67
CA LEU A 17 13.47 6.95 9.15
C LEU A 17 13.60 8.14 8.19
N PRO A 18 13.42 9.39 8.66
CA PRO A 18 13.75 10.55 7.85
C PRO A 18 15.26 10.61 7.70
N VAL A 19 15.76 10.39 6.49
CA VAL A 19 17.16 10.65 6.17
C VAL A 19 17.39 12.16 6.23
N ALA A 20 18.16 12.59 7.21
CA ALA A 20 18.60 13.97 7.37
C ALA A 20 19.52 14.37 6.22
N GLY A 21 19.15 15.45 5.50
CA GLY A 21 20.07 16.37 4.87
C GLY A 21 20.66 15.99 3.52
N GLN A 22 19.87 16.14 2.45
CA GLN A 22 20.38 16.51 1.13
C GLN A 22 19.47 17.55 0.46
N ASP A 23 20.09 18.40 -0.37
CA ASP A 23 19.54 19.62 -0.93
C ASP A 23 18.26 19.40 -1.73
N LYS A 24 17.11 19.87 -1.18
CA LYS A 24 15.75 19.75 -1.75
C LYS A 24 15.61 20.41 -3.14
N LYS A 25 16.45 21.34 -3.52
CA LYS A 25 16.42 22.03 -4.83
C LYS A 25 16.91 21.14 -5.97
N SER A 26 17.91 20.30 -5.75
CA SER A 26 18.43 19.34 -6.76
C SER A 26 17.42 18.24 -7.08
N ARG A 27 16.72 17.73 -6.05
CA ARG A 27 15.68 16.68 -6.18
C ARG A 27 14.47 17.12 -7.01
N SER A 28 14.00 18.36 -6.83
CA SER A 28 12.86 18.91 -7.59
C SER A 28 13.14 19.00 -9.09
N LYS A 29 14.38 19.32 -9.52
CA LYS A 29 14.76 19.38 -10.94
C LYS A 29 14.85 18.00 -11.59
N LYS A 30 15.40 16.98 -10.90
CA LYS A 30 15.45 15.59 -11.40
C LYS A 30 14.07 14.97 -11.54
N SER A 31 13.18 15.23 -10.59
CA SER A 31 11.79 14.75 -10.63
C SER A 31 11.02 15.35 -11.80
N LYS A 32 11.15 16.66 -12.06
CA LYS A 32 10.50 17.33 -13.21
C LYS A 32 10.96 16.79 -14.56
N ALA A 33 12.26 16.58 -14.76
CA ALA A 33 12.81 16.06 -16.01
C ALA A 33 12.39 14.60 -16.30
N LEU A 34 12.17 13.80 -15.26
CA LEU A 34 11.67 12.42 -15.37
C LEU A 34 10.17 12.39 -15.71
N ILE A 35 9.40 13.34 -15.21
CA ILE A 35 7.97 13.50 -15.53
C ILE A 35 7.77 13.86 -17.00
N GLU A 36 8.54 14.82 -17.54
CA GLU A 36 8.48 15.19 -18.96
C GLU A 36 8.89 14.06 -19.92
N LYS A 37 9.81 13.19 -19.48
CA LYS A 37 10.25 12.05 -20.30
C LYS A 37 9.25 10.89 -20.29
N ALA A 38 8.45 10.74 -19.23
CA ALA A 38 7.42 9.70 -19.12
C ALA A 38 6.20 9.97 -20.03
N GLU A 39 5.91 11.23 -20.33
CA GLU A 39 4.76 11.61 -21.18
C GLU A 39 4.97 11.32 -22.69
N LYS A 40 6.20 11.05 -23.14
CA LYS A 40 6.54 10.85 -24.56
C LYS A 40 6.61 9.39 -25.04
N GLY A 41 6.42 8.41 -24.17
CA GLY A 41 6.57 6.99 -24.50
C GLY A 41 5.25 6.28 -24.82
N LYS A 42 4.75 6.37 -26.06
CA LYS A 42 3.70 5.47 -26.57
C LYS A 42 4.27 4.12 -26.94
N ALA A 43 4.12 3.12 -26.06
CA ALA A 43 4.24 1.71 -26.45
C ALA A 43 3.26 0.87 -25.64
N LYS A 44 2.36 0.16 -26.31
CA LYS A 44 1.57 -0.93 -25.73
C LYS A 44 2.51 -2.11 -25.45
N ALA A 45 3.29 -2.02 -24.39
CA ALA A 45 3.99 -3.19 -23.86
C ALA A 45 2.99 -3.98 -23.02
N THR A 46 2.73 -5.23 -23.38
CA THR A 46 2.08 -6.19 -22.47
C THR A 46 2.98 -6.32 -21.24
N PHE A 47 2.63 -5.60 -20.19
CA PHE A 47 3.37 -5.57 -18.94
C PHE A 47 3.17 -6.93 -18.24
N ARG A 48 4.15 -7.84 -18.41
CA ARG A 48 4.12 -9.15 -17.73
C ARG A 48 4.95 -9.08 -16.46
N LEU A 49 4.28 -9.18 -15.32
CA LEU A 49 4.94 -9.33 -14.04
C LEU A 49 5.51 -10.75 -13.90
N GLY A 50 6.73 -10.84 -13.37
CA GLY A 50 7.37 -12.10 -13.07
C GLY A 50 8.44 -11.94 -12.01
N VAL A 51 8.66 -12.98 -11.22
CA VAL A 51 9.74 -13.03 -10.25
C VAL A 51 11.06 -13.27 -10.99
N LYS A 52 12.07 -12.43 -10.72
CA LYS A 52 13.41 -12.48 -11.29
C LYS A 52 14.44 -12.57 -10.17
N SER A 53 15.58 -13.20 -10.44
CA SER A 53 16.72 -13.14 -9.52
C SER A 53 17.31 -11.73 -9.49
N ILE A 54 17.80 -11.31 -8.33
CA ILE A 54 18.55 -10.05 -8.20
C ILE A 54 19.89 -10.20 -8.92
N PRO A 55 20.22 -9.28 -9.86
CA PRO A 55 21.44 -9.40 -10.65
C PRO A 55 22.70 -9.22 -9.79
N GLU A 56 23.82 -9.81 -10.24
CA GLU A 56 25.11 -9.73 -9.54
C GLU A 56 25.75 -8.35 -9.60
N LYS A 57 25.44 -7.60 -10.65
CA LYS A 57 26.01 -6.28 -10.93
C LYS A 57 24.91 -5.24 -11.15
N GLY A 58 25.29 -3.99 -11.03
CA GLY A 58 24.36 -2.87 -11.24
C GLY A 58 23.65 -2.44 -9.95
N LYS A 59 22.71 -1.51 -10.10
CA LYS A 59 22.05 -0.84 -8.98
C LYS A 59 21.36 -1.81 -8.01
N LEU A 60 20.72 -2.86 -8.53
CA LEU A 60 19.98 -3.85 -7.71
C LEU A 60 20.89 -4.77 -6.91
N ALA A 61 22.16 -4.91 -7.27
CA ALA A 61 23.11 -5.78 -6.55
C ALA A 61 23.27 -5.40 -5.06
N VAL A 62 22.92 -4.17 -4.68
CA VAL A 62 22.94 -3.73 -3.27
C VAL A 62 22.02 -4.55 -2.38
N PHE A 63 20.97 -5.17 -2.93
CA PHE A 63 20.02 -6.01 -2.20
C PHE A 63 20.52 -7.45 -1.97
N ARG A 64 21.47 -7.95 -2.76
CA ARG A 64 21.96 -9.34 -2.71
C ARG A 64 22.42 -9.87 -1.35
N PRO A 65 22.99 -9.06 -0.45
CA PRO A 65 23.39 -9.58 0.85
C PRO A 65 22.22 -10.15 1.68
N VAL A 66 20.99 -9.81 1.31
CA VAL A 66 19.76 -10.16 2.04
C VAL A 66 18.71 -10.81 1.15
N PHE A 67 18.51 -10.27 -0.04
CA PHE A 67 17.42 -10.68 -0.95
C PHE A 67 17.97 -11.35 -2.19
N GLU A 68 17.25 -12.34 -2.72
CA GLU A 68 17.66 -13.11 -3.88
C GLU A 68 16.79 -12.88 -5.10
N LYS A 69 15.56 -12.41 -4.88
CA LYS A 69 14.57 -12.27 -5.95
C LYS A 69 13.83 -10.94 -5.87
N HIS A 70 13.25 -10.52 -7.01
CA HIS A 70 12.47 -9.30 -7.09
C HIS A 70 11.38 -9.38 -8.16
N VAL A 71 10.38 -8.51 -8.01
CA VAL A 71 9.42 -8.09 -9.04
C VAL A 71 9.56 -6.59 -9.21
N GLU A 72 9.49 -6.08 -10.43
CA GLU A 72 9.51 -4.65 -10.72
C GLU A 72 8.17 -4.21 -11.31
N VAL A 73 7.61 -3.13 -10.78
CA VAL A 73 6.31 -2.57 -11.14
C VAL A 73 6.46 -1.06 -11.33
N PHE A 74 6.43 -0.59 -12.56
CA PHE A 74 6.60 0.84 -12.91
C PHE A 74 7.84 1.51 -12.29
N GLY A 75 8.90 0.70 -12.05
CA GLY A 75 10.15 1.14 -11.42
C GLY A 75 10.14 1.14 -9.88
N VAL A 76 9.09 0.64 -9.25
CA VAL A 76 9.01 0.29 -7.82
C VAL A 76 9.29 -1.20 -7.67
N LEU A 77 10.03 -1.59 -6.64
CA LEU A 77 10.48 -2.96 -6.46
C LEU A 77 9.71 -3.69 -5.35
N VAL A 78 9.51 -4.98 -5.54
CA VAL A 78 9.24 -5.94 -4.46
C VAL A 78 10.47 -6.84 -4.40
N VAL A 79 11.27 -6.75 -3.34
CA VAL A 79 12.46 -7.60 -3.14
C VAL A 79 12.17 -8.65 -2.08
N ALA A 80 12.69 -9.87 -2.26
CA ALA A 80 12.34 -10.96 -1.35
C ALA A 80 13.52 -11.90 -1.06
N THR A 81 13.54 -12.43 0.17
CA THR A 81 14.48 -13.48 0.58
C THR A 81 14.20 -14.79 -0.15
N ALA A 82 15.20 -15.68 -0.24
CA ALA A 82 15.13 -16.97 -0.91
C ALA A 82 13.91 -17.82 -0.49
N ASN A 83 13.65 -17.87 0.80
CA ASN A 83 12.61 -18.68 1.42
C ASN A 83 11.19 -18.09 1.32
N THR A 84 11.03 -16.85 0.83
CA THR A 84 9.72 -16.28 0.53
C THR A 84 9.16 -16.93 -0.74
N LEU A 85 7.93 -17.47 -0.69
CA LEU A 85 7.31 -18.14 -1.83
C LEU A 85 7.10 -17.18 -3.01
N ASP A 86 7.52 -17.57 -4.21
CA ASP A 86 7.39 -16.75 -5.43
C ASP A 86 5.94 -16.32 -5.71
N ALA A 87 4.97 -17.20 -5.44
CA ALA A 87 3.57 -16.85 -5.59
C ALA A 87 3.14 -15.67 -4.71
N LYS A 88 3.70 -15.54 -3.52
CA LYS A 88 3.42 -14.42 -2.60
C LYS A 88 4.13 -13.14 -3.02
N VAL A 89 5.38 -13.26 -3.48
CA VAL A 89 6.13 -12.11 -4.05
C VAL A 89 5.42 -11.57 -5.29
N LEU A 90 4.97 -12.47 -6.17
CA LEU A 90 4.21 -12.08 -7.36
C LEU A 90 2.86 -11.46 -7.01
N HIS A 91 2.16 -12.00 -6.00
CA HIS A 91 0.90 -11.43 -5.52
C HIS A 91 1.09 -9.99 -5.01
N ALA A 92 2.07 -9.74 -4.16
CA ALA A 92 2.41 -8.39 -3.70
C ALA A 92 2.74 -7.45 -4.87
N GLY A 93 3.48 -7.93 -5.88
CA GLY A 93 3.75 -7.19 -7.11
C GLY A 93 2.49 -6.87 -7.91
N LYS A 94 1.53 -7.80 -8.00
CA LYS A 94 0.25 -7.58 -8.68
C LYS A 94 -0.66 -6.60 -7.93
N VAL A 95 -0.70 -6.66 -6.59
CA VAL A 95 -1.38 -5.68 -5.75
C VAL A 95 -0.77 -4.29 -5.92
N LEU A 96 0.56 -4.19 -5.96
CA LEU A 96 1.27 -2.93 -6.24
C LEU A 96 0.91 -2.38 -7.62
N ALA A 97 0.84 -3.24 -8.63
CA ALA A 97 0.44 -2.84 -9.97
C ALA A 97 -0.99 -2.26 -9.99
N GLN A 98 -1.94 -2.93 -9.32
CA GLN A 98 -3.33 -2.48 -9.23
C GLN A 98 -3.52 -1.20 -8.40
N TYR A 99 -2.64 -0.92 -7.43
CA TYR A 99 -2.66 0.37 -6.74
C TYR A 99 -2.10 1.52 -7.59
N LEU A 100 -1.22 1.24 -8.54
CA LEU A 100 -0.62 2.25 -9.41
C LEU A 100 -1.34 2.41 -10.76
N ASP A 101 -1.95 1.34 -11.26
CA ASP A 101 -2.66 1.21 -12.54
C ASP A 101 -3.93 0.39 -12.28
N ASN A 102 -4.96 1.09 -11.79
CA ASN A 102 -6.16 0.46 -11.24
C ASN A 102 -7.17 0.06 -12.33
N ASP A 103 -7.07 0.66 -13.54
CA ASP A 103 -7.85 0.28 -14.72
C ASP A 103 -7.14 -0.76 -15.61
N GLU A 104 -5.90 -1.14 -15.22
CA GLU A 104 -5.07 -2.18 -15.86
C GLU A 104 -4.79 -1.91 -17.36
N ASP A 105 -4.66 -0.63 -17.74
CA ASP A 105 -4.32 -0.23 -19.11
C ASP A 105 -2.81 -0.34 -19.42
N GLY A 106 -2.00 -0.67 -18.43
CA GLY A 106 -0.54 -0.81 -18.51
C GLY A 106 0.22 0.48 -18.26
N LYS A 107 -0.45 1.52 -17.72
CA LYS A 107 0.14 2.81 -17.37
C LYS A 107 -0.32 3.24 -16.00
N PRO A 108 0.55 3.90 -15.21
CA PRO A 108 0.11 4.42 -13.92
C PRO A 108 -0.99 5.49 -14.08
N ASP A 109 -2.12 5.32 -13.36
CA ASP A 109 -3.22 6.30 -13.31
C ASP A 109 -2.75 7.68 -12.82
N ASN A 110 -1.79 7.66 -11.89
CA ASN A 110 -1.11 8.88 -11.44
C ASN A 110 0.39 8.82 -11.77
N PRO A 111 0.80 9.28 -12.98
CA PRO A 111 2.20 9.20 -13.40
C PRO A 111 3.16 10.00 -12.50
N LYS A 112 2.67 11.05 -11.82
CA LYS A 112 3.48 11.85 -10.88
C LYS A 112 3.82 11.06 -9.64
N VAL A 113 2.84 10.32 -9.09
CA VAL A 113 3.03 9.43 -7.93
C VAL A 113 4.00 8.31 -8.28
N ALA A 114 3.78 7.60 -9.39
CA ALA A 114 4.66 6.54 -9.83
C ALA A 114 6.09 7.04 -10.11
N ALA A 115 6.24 8.21 -10.74
CA ALA A 115 7.55 8.83 -10.97
C ALA A 115 8.25 9.23 -9.66
N ASN A 116 7.51 9.73 -8.67
CA ASN A 116 8.06 10.06 -7.35
C ASN A 116 8.58 8.81 -6.64
N LEU A 117 7.77 7.76 -6.55
CA LEU A 117 8.16 6.49 -5.95
C LEU A 117 9.43 5.92 -6.62
N ARG A 118 9.43 5.85 -7.96
CA ARG A 118 10.59 5.41 -8.74
C ARG A 118 11.84 6.25 -8.47
N SER A 119 11.71 7.58 -8.43
CA SER A 119 12.86 8.48 -8.21
C SER A 119 13.47 8.36 -6.82
N ARG A 120 12.66 7.92 -5.84
CA ARG A 120 13.09 7.62 -4.48
C ARG A 120 13.57 6.17 -4.30
N GLY A 121 13.55 5.38 -5.37
CA GLY A 121 13.90 3.97 -5.32
C GLY A 121 13.02 3.21 -4.34
N ALA A 122 11.71 3.46 -4.37
CA ALA A 122 10.77 2.82 -3.47
C ALA A 122 10.78 1.30 -3.63
N PHE A 123 10.74 0.57 -2.52
CA PHE A 123 10.74 -0.88 -2.53
C PHE A 123 9.95 -1.48 -1.36
N LEU A 124 9.31 -2.62 -1.61
CA LEU A 124 8.73 -3.49 -0.61
C LEU A 124 9.72 -4.61 -0.30
N ALA A 125 10.08 -4.80 0.97
CA ALA A 125 11.02 -5.82 1.43
C ALA A 125 10.26 -7.01 2.02
N MET A 126 10.35 -8.18 1.39
CA MET A 126 9.64 -9.36 1.83
C MET A 126 10.55 -10.41 2.45
N THR A 127 10.18 -10.89 3.63
CA THR A 127 10.71 -12.12 4.22
C THR A 127 9.59 -13.17 4.34
N ALA A 128 9.94 -14.44 4.55
CA ALA A 128 8.92 -15.48 4.70
C ALA A 128 8.07 -15.27 5.95
N ARG A 129 8.69 -14.79 7.04
CA ARG A 129 8.06 -14.53 8.34
C ARG A 129 8.57 -13.24 8.95
N GLU A 130 7.79 -12.61 9.82
CA GLU A 130 8.22 -11.45 10.61
C GLU A 130 9.50 -11.71 11.40
N GLY A 131 9.60 -12.87 12.06
CA GLY A 131 10.79 -13.25 12.82
C GLY A 131 12.07 -13.35 11.98
N ASP A 132 11.96 -13.59 10.68
CA ASP A 132 13.10 -13.58 9.75
C ASP A 132 13.55 -12.15 9.48
N PHE A 133 12.63 -11.20 9.36
CA PHE A 133 12.94 -9.79 9.13
C PHE A 133 13.78 -9.19 10.25
N ARG A 134 13.52 -9.56 11.50
CA ARG A 134 14.33 -9.14 12.68
C ARG A 134 15.79 -9.59 12.60
N ARG A 135 16.09 -10.64 11.84
CA ARG A 135 17.46 -11.15 11.60
C ARG A 135 18.14 -10.51 10.41
N VAL A 136 17.37 -9.89 9.52
CA VAL A 136 17.88 -9.19 8.35
C VAL A 136 18.59 -7.92 8.77
N ARG A 137 19.84 -7.75 8.28
CA ARG A 137 20.64 -6.55 8.50
C ARG A 137 20.72 -5.74 7.22
N LEU A 138 19.71 -4.88 7.00
CA LEU A 138 19.75 -3.94 5.88
C LEU A 138 20.75 -2.81 6.17
N ASP A 139 21.72 -2.63 5.28
CA ASP A 139 22.60 -1.47 5.33
C ASP A 139 21.92 -0.28 4.64
N TRP A 140 21.11 0.44 5.41
CA TRP A 140 20.38 1.60 4.93
C TRP A 140 21.25 2.67 4.29
N ARG A 141 22.49 2.84 4.76
CA ARG A 141 23.44 3.80 4.16
C ARG A 141 23.87 3.38 2.75
N LYS A 142 24.05 2.07 2.53
CA LYS A 142 24.33 1.55 1.18
C LYS A 142 23.13 1.65 0.26
N LEU A 143 21.94 1.35 0.76
CA LEU A 143 20.68 1.50 0.02
C LEU A 143 20.44 2.95 -0.39
N ASP A 144 20.57 3.90 0.52
CA ASP A 144 20.41 5.34 0.27
C ASP A 144 21.44 5.84 -0.79
N ARG A 145 22.72 5.47 -0.64
CA ARG A 145 23.74 5.80 -1.66
C ARG A 145 23.45 5.19 -3.03
N ALA A 146 22.80 4.05 -3.08
CA ALA A 146 22.33 3.43 -4.32
C ALA A 146 21.00 4.03 -4.81
N GLY A 147 20.42 4.99 -4.09
CA GLY A 147 19.17 5.67 -4.44
C GLY A 147 17.93 4.82 -4.14
N PHE A 148 17.95 4.05 -3.06
CA PHE A 148 16.80 3.36 -2.47
C PHE A 148 16.52 3.98 -1.10
N GLU A 149 15.64 4.98 -1.08
CA GLU A 149 15.41 5.86 0.06
C GLU A 149 14.09 5.55 0.79
N LEU A 150 13.22 4.75 0.20
CA LEU A 150 11.88 4.46 0.70
C LEU A 150 11.64 2.95 0.70
N GLY A 151 11.54 2.35 1.88
CA GLY A 151 11.27 0.95 2.06
C GLY A 151 10.05 0.71 2.94
N GLN A 152 9.27 -0.33 2.63
CA GLN A 152 8.21 -0.90 3.45
C GLN A 152 8.43 -2.39 3.56
N ASP A 153 8.09 -3.00 4.68
CA ASP A 153 8.17 -4.45 4.86
C ASP A 153 6.82 -5.12 4.62
N LEU A 154 6.86 -6.41 4.28
CA LEU A 154 5.71 -7.30 4.17
C LEU A 154 6.19 -8.73 4.41
N TYR A 155 5.39 -9.52 5.14
CA TYR A 155 5.78 -10.89 5.43
C TYR A 155 4.97 -11.89 4.60
N GLY A 156 5.66 -12.92 4.12
CA GLY A 156 5.02 -13.98 3.39
C GLY A 156 3.92 -14.69 4.20
N GLU A 157 4.06 -14.80 5.52
CA GLU A 157 3.04 -15.44 6.38
C GLU A 157 1.73 -14.64 6.48
N GLU A 158 1.73 -13.33 6.23
CA GLU A 158 0.53 -12.48 6.24
C GLU A 158 0.04 -12.10 4.83
N THR A 159 0.81 -12.43 3.80
CA THR A 159 0.38 -12.34 2.39
C THR A 159 -0.57 -13.50 2.09
N ILE A 160 -1.88 -13.23 1.95
CA ILE A 160 -2.93 -14.24 1.86
C ILE A 160 -3.77 -14.06 0.59
N PRO A 161 -3.28 -14.46 -0.59
CA PRO A 161 -3.91 -14.17 -1.90
C PRO A 161 -5.38 -14.59 -2.02
N ASP A 162 -5.76 -15.66 -1.33
CA ASP A 162 -7.14 -16.17 -1.32
C ASP A 162 -7.89 -15.83 -0.03
N GLY A 163 -7.29 -15.02 0.85
CA GLY A 163 -7.87 -14.58 2.11
C GLY A 163 -8.97 -13.53 1.93
N PRO A 164 -9.66 -13.15 3.01
CA PRO A 164 -10.49 -11.97 2.99
C PRO A 164 -9.65 -10.72 2.63
N PRO A 165 -10.23 -9.81 1.88
CA PRO A 165 -11.62 -9.72 1.42
C PRO A 165 -11.92 -10.46 0.11
N HIS A 166 -10.95 -11.16 -0.50
CA HIS A 166 -11.06 -11.71 -1.85
C HIS A 166 -11.96 -12.95 -1.95
N LYS A 167 -11.38 -14.15 -1.99
CA LYS A 167 -12.16 -15.37 -2.21
C LYS A 167 -12.81 -15.90 -0.93
N ARG A 168 -12.10 -15.83 0.19
CA ARG A 168 -12.60 -16.32 1.48
C ARG A 168 -13.35 -15.21 2.21
N LYS A 169 -14.47 -15.57 2.80
CA LYS A 169 -15.26 -14.65 3.64
C LYS A 169 -14.85 -14.68 5.12
N ARG A 170 -13.90 -15.52 5.49
CA ARG A 170 -13.36 -15.69 6.84
C ARG A 170 -11.90 -16.09 6.78
N GLY A 171 -11.13 -15.76 7.80
CA GLY A 171 -9.71 -16.05 7.91
C GLY A 171 -8.90 -14.79 8.13
N ARG A 172 -7.60 -14.89 7.98
CA ARG A 172 -6.68 -13.76 8.12
C ARG A 172 -6.84 -12.82 6.92
N PHE A 173 -6.85 -11.53 7.19
CA PHE A 173 -6.80 -10.46 6.18
C PHE A 173 -5.52 -10.57 5.34
N ASP A 174 -5.60 -10.19 4.08
CA ASP A 174 -4.41 -10.12 3.21
C ASP A 174 -3.66 -8.81 3.47
N ALA A 175 -2.60 -8.85 4.26
CA ALA A 175 -1.82 -7.68 4.63
C ALA A 175 -1.11 -7.02 3.44
N SER A 176 -1.03 -7.67 2.28
CA SER A 176 -0.50 -7.01 1.08
C SER A 176 -1.32 -5.79 0.66
N LEU A 177 -2.62 -5.75 1.00
CA LEU A 177 -3.49 -4.58 0.76
C LEU A 177 -3.11 -3.37 1.64
N GLU A 178 -2.52 -3.61 2.78
CA GLU A 178 -2.08 -2.61 3.74
C GLU A 178 -0.66 -2.14 3.42
N GLU A 179 0.30 -3.05 3.44
CA GLU A 179 1.72 -2.72 3.36
C GLU A 179 2.11 -2.13 2.00
N VAL A 180 1.50 -2.63 0.92
CA VAL A 180 1.67 -2.02 -0.40
C VAL A 180 1.06 -0.63 -0.46
N LEU A 181 -0.11 -0.42 0.17
CA LEU A 181 -0.75 0.89 0.19
C LEU A 181 0.07 1.89 1.02
N HIS A 182 0.68 1.48 2.12
CA HIS A 182 1.60 2.32 2.88
C HIS A 182 2.75 2.80 1.99
N LEU A 183 3.41 1.90 1.25
CA LEU A 183 4.46 2.28 0.30
C LEU A 183 3.96 3.29 -0.75
N VAL A 184 2.80 3.04 -1.36
CA VAL A 184 2.23 3.89 -2.41
C VAL A 184 1.80 5.25 -1.86
N SER A 185 1.25 5.31 -0.65
CA SER A 185 0.76 6.53 0.00
C SER A 185 1.85 7.58 0.21
N HIS A 186 3.10 7.17 0.41
CA HIS A 186 4.25 8.07 0.45
C HIS A 186 4.50 8.83 -0.86
N GLY A 187 4.11 8.25 -2.00
CA GLY A 187 4.12 8.95 -3.27
C GLY A 187 3.10 10.10 -3.31
N TYR A 188 1.89 9.85 -2.80
CA TYR A 188 0.84 10.88 -2.68
C TYR A 188 1.23 11.98 -1.69
N GLU A 189 1.84 11.61 -0.57
CA GLU A 189 2.35 12.54 0.44
C GLU A 189 3.28 13.60 -0.16
N GLU A 190 4.21 13.18 -0.99
CA GLU A 190 5.21 14.07 -1.59
C GLU A 190 4.70 14.82 -2.82
N VAL A 191 3.84 14.23 -3.63
CA VAL A 191 3.28 14.86 -4.84
C VAL A 191 2.22 15.90 -4.49
N TYR A 192 1.42 15.65 -3.44
CA TYR A 192 0.33 16.54 -3.02
C TYR A 192 0.46 16.98 -1.56
N PRO A 193 1.56 17.67 -1.18
CA PRO A 193 1.89 17.89 0.24
C PRO A 193 0.88 18.74 1.01
N LYS A 194 0.11 19.61 0.34
CA LYS A 194 -0.97 20.36 0.99
C LYS A 194 -2.20 19.52 1.30
N VAL A 195 -2.30 18.33 0.68
CA VAL A 195 -3.46 17.45 0.80
C VAL A 195 -3.15 16.21 1.59
N PHE A 196 -2.09 15.47 1.23
CA PHE A 196 -1.81 14.13 1.75
C PHE A 196 -0.55 14.03 2.61
N ARG A 197 0.14 15.15 2.94
CA ARG A 197 1.33 15.05 3.78
C ARG A 197 0.96 14.53 5.18
N PHE A 198 1.74 13.56 5.66
CA PHE A 198 1.54 12.91 6.96
C PHE A 198 2.02 13.78 8.12
N ARG A 199 1.57 15.03 8.13
CA ARG A 199 1.87 15.99 9.18
C ARG A 199 0.82 17.09 9.27
N VAL A 200 0.78 17.73 10.41
CA VAL A 200 -0.08 18.89 10.69
C VAL A 200 -0.04 19.91 9.54
N GLY A 201 -1.21 20.39 9.13
CA GLY A 201 -1.40 21.40 8.09
C GLY A 201 -1.68 20.81 6.70
N SER A 202 -1.80 19.48 6.57
CA SER A 202 -2.40 18.85 5.40
C SER A 202 -3.89 18.60 5.63
N LYS A 203 -4.66 18.53 4.54
CA LYS A 203 -6.10 18.24 4.64
C LYS A 203 -6.39 16.84 5.20
N LEU A 204 -5.53 15.86 4.91
CA LEU A 204 -5.62 14.52 5.46
C LEU A 204 -5.40 14.53 6.98
N ALA A 205 -4.37 15.25 7.44
CA ALA A 205 -4.09 15.38 8.86
C ALA A 205 -5.20 16.09 9.62
N ASP A 206 -5.80 17.12 9.02
CA ASP A 206 -6.94 17.82 9.62
C ASP A 206 -8.18 16.90 9.70
N ALA A 207 -8.41 16.07 8.69
CA ALA A 207 -9.48 15.05 8.72
C ALA A 207 -9.19 13.97 9.79
N MET A 208 -7.95 13.51 9.91
CA MET A 208 -7.54 12.58 10.97
C MET A 208 -7.74 13.16 12.37
N ASP A 209 -7.36 14.44 12.60
CA ASP A 209 -7.56 15.10 13.89
C ASP A 209 -9.05 15.18 14.26
N LEU A 210 -9.91 15.40 13.27
CA LEU A 210 -11.36 15.33 13.46
C LEU A 210 -11.82 13.91 13.81
N ALA A 211 -11.33 12.90 13.09
CA ALA A 211 -11.69 11.51 13.29
C ALA A 211 -11.30 10.98 14.68
N ARG A 212 -10.17 11.46 15.22
CA ARG A 212 -9.68 11.12 16.55
C ARG A 212 -10.30 11.96 17.68
N GLY A 213 -11.10 12.97 17.34
CA GLY A 213 -11.67 13.91 18.31
C GLY A 213 -10.66 14.91 18.88
N GLY A 214 -9.50 15.09 18.23
CA GLY A 214 -8.47 16.06 18.64
C GLY A 214 -7.11 15.82 17.99
N ARG A 215 -6.23 16.80 18.16
CA ARG A 215 -4.84 16.73 17.69
C ARG A 215 -3.95 16.10 18.74
N PHE A 216 -3.61 14.84 18.56
CA PHE A 216 -2.70 14.10 19.45
C PHE A 216 -1.37 13.85 18.74
N ARG A 217 -0.25 14.27 19.31
CA ARG A 217 1.10 14.02 18.76
C ARG A 217 1.51 12.56 18.86
N ARG A 218 0.95 11.84 19.81
CA ARG A 218 1.12 10.40 20.05
C ARG A 218 -0.24 9.81 20.36
N THR A 219 -0.34 8.50 20.33
CA THR A 219 -1.53 7.78 20.77
C THR A 219 -1.91 8.19 22.19
N PRO A 220 -3.11 8.74 22.43
CA PRO A 220 -3.56 9.14 23.76
C PRO A 220 -3.90 7.92 24.61
N GLY A 221 -3.88 8.06 25.93
CA GLY A 221 -4.28 6.99 26.85
C GLY A 221 -5.76 6.61 26.72
N LYS A 222 -6.61 7.56 26.26
CA LYS A 222 -8.02 7.37 25.94
C LYS A 222 -8.43 8.38 24.88
N TYR A 223 -9.10 7.91 23.84
CA TYR A 223 -9.72 8.78 22.85
C TYR A 223 -11.05 9.35 23.36
N PRO A 224 -11.49 10.53 22.88
CA PRO A 224 -12.83 11.05 23.14
C PRO A 224 -13.90 10.08 22.63
N GLU A 225 -15.06 10.02 23.29
CA GLU A 225 -16.18 9.16 22.89
C GLU A 225 -16.74 9.46 21.49
N SER A 226 -16.55 10.68 21.01
CA SER A 226 -16.94 11.09 19.66
C SER A 226 -16.00 10.60 18.56
N ALA A 227 -14.83 10.10 18.89
CA ALA A 227 -13.87 9.57 17.92
C ALA A 227 -14.40 8.33 17.20
N TRP A 228 -13.90 8.07 16.00
CA TRP A 228 -14.15 6.86 15.23
C TRP A 228 -12.87 6.27 14.63
N TYR A 229 -11.73 6.89 14.90
CA TYR A 229 -10.39 6.39 14.64
C TYR A 229 -9.60 6.42 15.95
N HIS A 230 -9.18 5.24 16.41
CA HIS A 230 -8.63 5.02 17.74
C HIS A 230 -7.30 4.28 17.73
N TYR A 231 -6.46 4.51 16.71
CA TYR A 231 -5.21 3.76 16.56
C TYR A 231 -4.45 3.65 17.87
N ASP A 232 -4.11 2.43 18.31
CA ASP A 232 -3.69 2.16 19.66
C ASP A 232 -2.20 1.81 19.83
N ASP A 233 -1.44 1.67 18.73
CA ASP A 233 0.01 1.50 18.83
C ASP A 233 0.69 2.77 19.37
N ARG A 234 1.25 2.65 20.56
CA ARG A 234 1.93 3.73 21.27
C ARG A 234 3.28 4.11 20.67
N THR A 235 3.87 3.26 19.82
CA THR A 235 5.13 3.54 19.13
C THR A 235 4.92 4.42 17.90
N CYS A 236 3.69 4.47 17.40
CA CYS A 236 3.29 5.22 16.23
C CYS A 236 3.23 6.73 16.50
N ASP A 237 4.02 7.50 15.81
CA ASP A 237 3.99 8.96 15.88
C ASP A 237 2.82 9.56 15.07
N TYR A 238 2.74 10.88 14.99
CA TYR A 238 1.67 11.56 14.28
C TYR A 238 1.63 11.22 12.78
N GLY A 239 2.80 11.11 12.17
CA GLY A 239 2.91 10.78 10.73
C GLY A 239 2.48 9.35 10.44
N CYS A 240 2.93 8.42 11.26
CA CYS A 240 2.50 7.03 11.23
C CYS A 240 0.98 6.92 11.36
N GLN A 241 0.38 7.56 12.38
CA GLN A 241 -1.08 7.55 12.57
C GLN A 241 -1.84 8.15 11.38
N CYS A 242 -1.23 9.10 10.66
CA CYS A 242 -1.81 9.67 9.44
C CYS A 242 -1.78 8.69 8.27
N ALA A 243 -0.71 7.89 8.15
CA ALA A 243 -0.60 6.82 7.15
C ALA A 243 -1.63 5.71 7.40
N GLU A 244 -1.78 5.30 8.67
CA GLU A 244 -2.79 4.33 9.09
C GLU A 244 -4.22 4.82 8.82
N TYR A 245 -4.50 6.09 9.14
CA TYR A 245 -5.80 6.69 8.84
C TYR A 245 -6.11 6.70 7.33
N PHE A 246 -5.11 7.00 6.50
CA PHE A 246 -5.24 6.90 5.05
C PHE A 246 -5.58 5.47 4.62
N TYR A 247 -4.87 4.48 5.17
CA TYR A 247 -5.11 3.07 4.91
C TYR A 247 -6.53 2.64 5.31
N TRP A 248 -6.93 2.87 6.55
CA TRP A 248 -8.26 2.50 7.03
C TRP A 248 -9.38 3.11 6.18
N ALA A 249 -9.28 4.40 5.89
CA ALA A 249 -10.30 5.10 5.14
C ALA A 249 -10.38 4.62 3.69
N LEU A 250 -9.24 4.54 2.97
CA LEU A 250 -9.24 4.14 1.55
C LEU A 250 -9.68 2.69 1.38
N THR A 251 -9.15 1.76 2.18
CA THR A 251 -9.51 0.34 2.08
C THR A 251 -10.98 0.10 2.46
N SER A 252 -11.56 0.85 3.39
CA SER A 252 -12.99 0.83 3.68
C SER A 252 -13.83 1.36 2.51
N ILE A 253 -13.38 2.44 1.85
CA ILE A 253 -14.03 2.99 0.65
C ILE A 253 -13.99 1.99 -0.50
N LEU A 254 -12.89 1.26 -0.67
CA LEU A 254 -12.73 0.21 -1.68
C LEU A 254 -13.46 -1.10 -1.32
N GLY A 255 -13.90 -1.27 -0.07
CA GLY A 255 -14.63 -2.45 0.39
C GLY A 255 -13.78 -3.56 1.00
N ALA A 256 -12.48 -3.35 1.19
CA ALA A 256 -11.58 -4.35 1.78
C ALA A 256 -11.97 -4.71 3.22
N GLN A 257 -12.53 -3.77 3.97
CA GLN A 257 -12.90 -3.96 5.37
C GLN A 257 -14.34 -4.48 5.55
N ASN A 258 -15.07 -4.74 4.44
CA ASN A 258 -16.48 -5.11 4.46
C ASN A 258 -16.69 -6.62 4.27
N TYR A 259 -16.29 -7.42 5.26
CA TYR A 259 -16.58 -8.85 5.29
C TYR A 259 -16.98 -9.34 6.70
N PRO A 260 -17.64 -10.52 6.82
CA PRO A 260 -18.17 -10.99 8.10
C PRO A 260 -17.10 -11.11 9.20
N GLY A 261 -17.33 -10.44 10.32
CA GLY A 261 -16.45 -10.44 11.49
C GLY A 261 -15.43 -9.30 11.54
N ARG A 262 -15.11 -8.68 10.38
CA ARG A 262 -14.07 -7.64 10.32
C ARG A 262 -14.38 -6.41 11.18
N ALA A 263 -15.60 -5.92 11.18
CA ALA A 263 -15.99 -4.77 12.01
C ALA A 263 -15.72 -5.00 13.52
N ARG A 264 -15.83 -6.25 14.01
CA ARG A 264 -15.51 -6.58 15.39
C ARG A 264 -14.00 -6.67 15.60
N GLU A 265 -13.29 -7.20 14.63
CA GLU A 265 -11.84 -7.38 14.66
C GLU A 265 -11.09 -6.05 14.75
N ILE A 266 -11.54 -5.04 13.98
CA ILE A 266 -10.87 -3.74 13.86
C ILE A 266 -11.53 -2.61 14.66
N GLY A 267 -12.61 -2.91 15.39
CA GLY A 267 -13.43 -1.88 16.06
C GLY A 267 -12.71 -1.13 17.19
N ASN A 268 -11.60 -1.67 17.71
CA ASN A 268 -10.72 -0.97 18.64
C ASN A 268 -9.92 0.17 17.97
N GLU A 269 -9.70 0.11 16.65
CA GLU A 269 -8.95 1.11 15.91
C GLU A 269 -9.82 1.91 14.93
N TRP A 270 -10.75 1.25 14.25
CA TRP A 270 -11.55 1.87 13.18
C TRP A 270 -13.01 1.41 13.20
N GLU A 271 -13.93 2.38 13.28
CA GLU A 271 -15.38 2.11 13.37
C GLU A 271 -16.12 2.14 12.02
N LEU A 272 -15.44 2.50 10.92
CA LEU A 272 -16.09 2.74 9.64
C LEU A 272 -15.71 1.73 8.53
N PRO A 273 -15.95 0.42 8.71
CA PRO A 273 -15.45 -0.63 7.82
C PRO A 273 -16.11 -0.66 6.43
N THR A 274 -17.02 0.26 6.11
CA THR A 274 -17.71 0.28 4.83
C THR A 274 -17.70 1.66 4.18
N ARG A 275 -17.69 1.72 2.84
CA ARG A 275 -17.82 2.96 2.06
C ARG A 275 -18.95 3.85 2.56
N ARG A 276 -20.13 3.26 2.83
CA ARG A 276 -21.30 4.00 3.30
C ARG A 276 -21.06 4.66 4.67
N LEU A 277 -20.39 3.97 5.59
CA LEU A 277 -20.08 4.53 6.91
C LEU A 277 -19.06 5.66 6.81
N VAL A 278 -17.98 5.49 6.03
CA VAL A 278 -17.00 6.56 5.77
C VAL A 278 -17.71 7.78 5.17
N GLN A 279 -18.51 7.59 4.11
CA GLN A 279 -19.26 8.67 3.46
C GLN A 279 -20.19 9.42 4.42
N LYS A 280 -20.84 8.70 5.35
CA LYS A 280 -21.80 9.27 6.29
C LYS A 280 -21.11 10.04 7.42
N ARG A 281 -20.10 9.42 8.06
CA ARG A 281 -19.50 9.94 9.31
C ARG A 281 -18.21 10.73 9.06
N ASP A 282 -17.36 10.29 8.14
CA ASP A 282 -16.10 10.95 7.82
C ASP A 282 -16.13 11.59 6.42
N LYS A 283 -16.98 12.62 6.30
CA LYS A 283 -17.17 13.33 5.04
C LYS A 283 -15.89 13.99 4.52
N ALA A 284 -15.00 14.39 5.43
CA ALA A 284 -13.76 15.08 5.09
C ALA A 284 -12.82 14.13 4.32
N VAL A 285 -12.50 12.97 4.90
CA VAL A 285 -11.63 11.99 4.24
C VAL A 285 -12.30 11.37 3.01
N PHE A 286 -13.61 11.11 3.07
CA PHE A 286 -14.35 10.58 1.92
C PHE A 286 -14.20 11.50 0.71
N LYS A 287 -14.39 12.81 0.88
CA LYS A 287 -14.22 13.81 -0.19
C LYS A 287 -12.78 13.84 -0.72
N LEU A 288 -11.78 13.70 0.15
CA LEU A 288 -10.38 13.68 -0.27
C LEU A 288 -10.03 12.45 -1.09
N LEU A 289 -10.43 11.27 -0.60
CA LEU A 289 -10.03 9.99 -1.18
C LEU A 289 -10.87 9.59 -2.41
N THR A 290 -11.98 10.27 -2.67
CA THR A 290 -12.81 10.07 -3.87
C THR A 290 -12.69 11.20 -4.88
N ASP A 291 -11.80 12.17 -4.65
CA ASP A 291 -11.58 13.28 -5.57
C ASP A 291 -10.81 12.79 -6.81
N PRO A 292 -11.39 12.86 -8.02
CA PRO A 292 -10.78 12.30 -9.23
C PRO A 292 -9.46 12.98 -9.61
N ARG A 293 -9.19 14.18 -9.10
CA ARG A 293 -7.93 14.90 -9.38
C ARG A 293 -6.68 14.20 -8.88
N TYR A 294 -6.83 13.30 -7.93
CA TYR A 294 -5.69 12.58 -7.33
C TYR A 294 -5.48 11.20 -7.92
N HIS A 295 -6.42 10.71 -8.74
CA HIS A 295 -6.35 9.39 -9.36
C HIS A 295 -6.00 8.29 -8.34
N LEU A 296 -6.68 8.32 -7.18
CA LEU A 296 -6.61 7.23 -6.21
C LEU A 296 -7.38 6.02 -6.73
N PRO A 297 -7.04 4.80 -6.32
CA PRO A 297 -7.75 3.59 -6.72
C PRO A 297 -9.26 3.68 -6.45
N THR A 298 -10.05 3.15 -7.36
CA THR A 298 -11.53 3.06 -7.27
C THR A 298 -12.03 1.63 -7.20
N VAL A 299 -11.16 0.67 -7.57
CA VAL A 299 -11.38 -0.77 -7.51
C VAL A 299 -10.40 -1.37 -6.52
N LEU A 300 -10.86 -2.28 -5.66
CA LEU A 300 -10.02 -2.99 -4.71
C LEU A 300 -9.03 -3.89 -5.44
N PRO A 301 -7.71 -3.76 -5.22
CA PRO A 301 -6.73 -4.71 -5.73
C PRO A 301 -7.04 -6.14 -5.28
N ASP A 302 -7.01 -7.10 -6.20
CA ASP A 302 -7.30 -8.52 -5.94
C ASP A 302 -6.11 -9.45 -6.24
N GLY A 303 -4.96 -8.87 -6.62
CA GLY A 303 -3.74 -9.59 -6.93
C GLY A 303 -3.77 -10.34 -8.26
N ARG A 304 -4.68 -10.00 -9.19
CA ARG A 304 -4.81 -10.64 -10.51
C ARG A 304 -4.45 -9.71 -11.67
N TYR A 305 -3.66 -8.72 -11.41
CA TYR A 305 -3.22 -7.76 -12.44
C TYR A 305 -2.77 -8.46 -13.73
N GLY A 306 -3.32 -8.03 -14.88
CA GLY A 306 -3.03 -8.59 -16.22
C GLY A 306 -3.64 -9.97 -16.48
N GLU A 307 -4.39 -10.56 -15.57
CA GLU A 307 -5.21 -11.74 -15.83
C GLU A 307 -6.52 -11.25 -16.46
N LYS A 308 -6.84 -11.72 -17.67
CA LYS A 308 -8.09 -11.35 -18.33
C LYS A 308 -9.25 -11.58 -17.36
N HIS A 309 -9.92 -10.54 -16.92
CA HIS A 309 -11.16 -10.64 -16.17
C HIS A 309 -12.18 -11.43 -17.02
N GLN A 310 -12.35 -12.71 -16.74
CA GLN A 310 -13.56 -13.42 -17.16
C GLN A 310 -14.69 -12.85 -16.29
N GLY A 311 -15.35 -11.80 -16.82
CA GLY A 311 -16.51 -11.23 -16.16
C GLY A 311 -17.53 -12.32 -15.84
N PRO A 312 -18.26 -12.24 -14.71
CA PRO A 312 -19.37 -13.13 -14.44
C PRO A 312 -20.46 -12.84 -15.48
N GLY A 313 -20.54 -13.69 -16.54
CA GLY A 313 -21.68 -13.63 -17.46
C GLY A 313 -21.44 -13.50 -18.94
N ALA A 314 -20.43 -14.17 -19.51
CA ALA A 314 -20.51 -14.59 -20.91
C ALA A 314 -21.17 -15.97 -20.98
N GLY A 315 -22.41 -16.06 -20.49
CA GLY A 315 -23.26 -17.23 -20.70
C GLY A 315 -23.50 -17.36 -22.20
N ARG A 316 -23.08 -18.49 -22.77
CA ARG A 316 -23.39 -18.94 -24.12
C ARG A 316 -24.87 -18.67 -24.42
N ARG A 317 -25.18 -17.72 -25.29
CA ARG A 317 -26.44 -17.73 -26.02
C ARG A 317 -26.37 -18.91 -26.97
N GLY A 318 -26.83 -20.04 -26.50
CA GLY A 318 -27.08 -21.17 -27.35
C GLY A 318 -28.21 -20.81 -28.33
N ASP A 319 -27.90 -20.76 -29.60
CA ASP A 319 -28.88 -20.83 -30.68
C ASP A 319 -29.67 -22.12 -30.54
N LYS A 320 -30.81 -22.07 -29.89
CA LYS A 320 -31.87 -23.07 -30.08
C LYS A 320 -32.79 -22.52 -31.14
N LYS A 321 -32.58 -22.92 -32.40
CA LYS A 321 -33.65 -23.00 -33.38
C LYS A 321 -34.64 -24.03 -32.85
N LEU A 322 -35.85 -23.62 -32.64
CA LEU A 322 -37.01 -24.48 -32.43
C LEU A 322 -37.64 -24.80 -33.79
N PRO A 323 -38.24 -25.99 -33.91
CA PRO A 323 -38.80 -26.51 -35.15
C PRO A 323 -40.02 -25.75 -35.68
#